data_39d3d095c11492e4765880c069fd2579
#
_entry.id   39d3d095c11492e4765880c069fd2579
#
_cell.length_a   1.000
_cell.length_b   1.000
_cell.length_c   1.000
_cell.angle_alpha   90.00
_cell.angle_beta   90.00
_cell.angle_gamma   90.00
#
_symmetry.space_group_name_H-M   'P 1'
#
loop_
_entity.id
_entity.type
_entity.pdbx_description
1 polymer ?
#
loop_
_entity_poly.entity_id
_entity_poly.type
_entity_poly.pdbx_seq_one_letter_code
_entity_poly.pdbx_strand_id
1 'polypeptide(L)'
;MSVQVEQKSYEMPPREGISIAYFLTVADVERSARYYEKVFGARILTMGDGNAPPYLQLANIWMILNVGGGPTPDKPTVTLSVPDPNHINSFMNFRVADIQACYKLWKSRGAQFITEPIPKYGETRCYIRDPDGYIIEVGQSTPDFKYG
;
A
#
# COMPACT_ATOMS: atom_id res chain seq x y z
N MET A 1 -13.92 -19.53 6.24
CA MET A 1 -12.75 -19.21 7.07
C MET A 1 -12.30 -17.79 6.75
N SER A 2 -12.10 -16.98 7.74
CA SER A 2 -11.71 -15.60 7.54
C SER A 2 -10.23 -15.48 7.24
N VAL A 3 -9.88 -14.51 6.42
CA VAL A 3 -8.48 -14.14 6.18
C VAL A 3 -7.99 -13.36 7.39
N GLN A 4 -6.89 -13.82 7.95
CA GLN A 4 -6.19 -13.08 8.99
C GLN A 4 -5.22 -12.12 8.34
N VAL A 5 -5.67 -10.89 8.13
CA VAL A 5 -4.78 -9.79 7.75
C VAL A 5 -4.52 -9.00 9.02
N GLU A 6 -3.84 -9.66 9.98
CA GLU A 6 -3.59 -9.03 11.26
C GLU A 6 -2.57 -7.92 11.11
N GLN A 7 -2.91 -6.80 11.72
CA GLN A 7 -2.04 -5.64 11.79
C GLN A 7 -1.23 -5.74 13.07
N LYS A 8 0.09 -5.72 12.95
CA LYS A 8 0.95 -5.51 14.11
C LYS A 8 1.12 -4.02 14.31
N SER A 9 1.13 -3.61 15.57
CA SER A 9 1.37 -2.22 15.91
C SER A 9 2.87 -1.98 16.05
N TYR A 10 3.37 -0.99 15.33
CA TYR A 10 4.77 -0.56 15.39
C TYR A 10 4.79 0.89 15.82
N GLU A 11 5.73 1.24 16.70
CA GLU A 11 5.88 2.62 17.13
C GLU A 11 6.41 3.51 16.01
N MET A 12 5.88 4.72 15.93
CA MET A 12 6.39 5.76 15.04
C MET A 12 6.37 7.09 15.78
N PRO A 13 7.47 7.82 15.82
CA PRO A 13 8.79 7.43 15.30
C PRO A 13 9.42 6.32 16.14
N PRO A 14 10.38 5.59 15.60
CA PRO A 14 11.03 4.51 16.36
C PRO A 14 11.90 5.10 17.48
N ARG A 15 12.02 4.36 18.58
CA ARG A 15 12.88 4.78 19.68
C ARG A 15 14.35 4.44 19.44
N GLU A 16 14.60 3.43 18.63
CA GLU A 16 15.93 2.97 18.25
C GLU A 16 15.95 2.53 16.81
N GLY A 17 17.10 2.61 16.17
CA GLY A 17 17.28 2.15 14.82
C GLY A 17 16.47 2.96 13.81
N ILE A 18 15.92 2.26 12.83
CA ILE A 18 15.14 2.86 11.76
C ILE A 18 13.82 2.13 11.60
N SER A 19 12.82 2.86 11.12
CA SER A 19 11.62 2.27 10.55
C SER A 19 11.41 2.84 9.15
N ILE A 20 10.63 2.14 8.34
CA ILE A 20 10.39 2.57 6.97
C ILE A 20 8.93 2.94 6.85
N ALA A 21 8.68 4.14 6.35
CA ALA A 21 7.35 4.57 5.96
C ALA A 21 7.29 4.70 4.45
N TYR A 22 6.15 4.40 3.87
CA TYR A 22 5.92 4.55 2.44
C TYR A 22 5.17 5.85 2.19
N PHE A 23 5.79 6.74 1.44
CA PHE A 23 5.22 8.04 1.10
C PHE A 23 4.48 7.91 -0.23
N LEU A 24 3.19 8.19 -0.23
CA LEU A 24 2.34 8.03 -1.40
C LEU A 24 1.75 9.39 -1.80
N THR A 25 2.04 9.82 -3.01
CA THR A 25 1.45 11.03 -3.57
C THR A 25 0.08 10.70 -4.16
N VAL A 26 -0.95 11.35 -3.66
CA VAL A 26 -2.35 11.05 -4.01
C VAL A 26 -3.07 12.34 -4.42
N ALA A 27 -4.12 12.20 -5.22
CA ALA A 27 -4.92 13.35 -5.63
C ALA A 27 -5.83 13.86 -4.51
N ASP A 28 -6.27 12.96 -3.61
CA ASP A 28 -7.21 13.28 -2.53
C ASP A 28 -6.85 12.42 -1.31
N VAL A 29 -6.31 13.07 -0.28
CA VAL A 29 -5.79 12.33 0.89
C VAL A 29 -6.90 11.62 1.66
N GLU A 30 -8.07 12.23 1.82
CA GLU A 30 -9.15 11.59 2.56
C GLU A 30 -9.70 10.39 1.81
N ARG A 31 -9.94 10.52 0.52
CA ARG A 31 -10.37 9.40 -0.34
C ARG A 31 -9.40 8.24 -0.25
N SER A 32 -8.10 8.51 -0.37
CA SER A 32 -7.08 7.46 -0.33
C SER A 32 -6.96 6.82 1.04
N ALA A 33 -6.99 7.61 2.11
CA ALA A 33 -6.97 7.06 3.47
C ALA A 33 -8.17 6.13 3.70
N ARG A 34 -9.36 6.54 3.30
CA ARG A 34 -10.57 5.72 3.45
C ARG A 34 -10.52 4.45 2.59
N TYR A 35 -9.92 4.54 1.40
CA TYR A 35 -9.73 3.38 0.54
C TYR A 35 -8.85 2.32 1.24
N TYR A 36 -7.68 2.72 1.72
CA TYR A 36 -6.77 1.78 2.39
C TYR A 36 -7.36 1.22 3.68
N GLU A 37 -8.12 2.03 4.41
CA GLU A 37 -8.84 1.57 5.59
C GLU A 37 -9.90 0.53 5.22
N LYS A 38 -10.75 0.85 4.25
CA LYS A 38 -11.89 0.00 3.88
C LYS A 38 -11.45 -1.30 3.22
N VAL A 39 -10.53 -1.24 2.27
CA VAL A 39 -10.15 -2.41 1.47
C VAL A 39 -9.20 -3.31 2.24
N PHE A 40 -8.14 -2.75 2.79
CA PHE A 40 -7.05 -3.54 3.38
C PHE A 40 -7.03 -3.55 4.90
N GLY A 41 -7.95 -2.83 5.53
CA GLY A 41 -7.97 -2.75 6.98
C GLY A 41 -6.86 -1.88 7.56
N ALA A 42 -6.32 -0.95 6.79
CA ALA A 42 -5.35 -0.01 7.32
C ALA A 42 -5.94 0.77 8.48
N ARG A 43 -5.11 1.06 9.48
CA ARG A 43 -5.52 1.86 10.62
C ARG A 43 -5.12 3.31 10.39
N ILE A 44 -6.09 4.22 10.39
CA ILE A 44 -5.81 5.64 10.28
C ILE A 44 -5.36 6.14 11.65
N LEU A 45 -4.09 6.55 11.76
CA LEU A 45 -3.53 7.05 13.00
C LEU A 45 -3.88 8.51 13.21
N THR A 46 -3.88 9.28 12.12
CA THR A 46 -4.34 10.66 12.10
C THR A 46 -4.71 11.01 10.66
N MET A 47 -5.73 11.83 10.50
CA MET A 47 -6.06 12.40 9.19
C MET A 47 -5.22 13.62 8.87
N GLY A 48 -4.37 14.05 9.83
CA GLY A 48 -3.61 15.26 9.66
C GLY A 48 -4.46 16.51 9.81
N ASP A 49 -3.85 17.62 9.47
CA ASP A 49 -4.53 18.93 9.39
C ASP A 49 -3.95 19.70 8.21
N GLY A 50 -4.19 21.00 8.10
CA GLY A 50 -3.71 21.79 6.98
C GLY A 50 -2.20 21.79 6.79
N ASN A 51 -1.42 21.39 7.80
CA ASN A 51 0.05 21.39 7.77
C ASN A 51 0.65 20.00 7.87
N ALA A 52 -0.11 19.01 8.31
CA ALA A 52 0.38 17.64 8.51
C ALA A 52 -0.43 16.66 7.66
N PRO A 53 0.24 15.74 6.97
CA PRO A 53 -0.46 14.74 6.15
C PRO A 53 -1.09 13.65 6.99
N PRO A 54 -2.04 12.88 6.44
CA PRO A 54 -2.51 11.66 7.08
C PRO A 54 -1.42 10.61 7.24
N TYR A 55 -1.48 9.91 8.37
CA TYR A 55 -0.62 8.75 8.64
C TYR A 55 -1.50 7.53 8.85
N LEU A 56 -1.14 6.43 8.18
CA LEU A 56 -1.83 5.16 8.31
C LEU A 56 -0.84 4.07 8.68
N GLN A 57 -1.34 3.01 9.29
CA GLN A 57 -0.58 1.77 9.47
C GLN A 57 -1.24 0.66 8.68
N LEU A 58 -0.48 0.00 7.84
CA LEU A 58 -0.94 -1.14 7.04
C LEU A 58 0.05 -2.27 7.23
N ALA A 59 -0.39 -3.37 7.87
CA ALA A 59 0.47 -4.50 8.19
C ALA A 59 1.73 -4.01 8.95
N ASN A 60 2.92 -4.29 8.42
CA ASN A 60 4.17 -3.89 9.04
C ASN A 60 4.76 -2.60 8.49
N ILE A 61 3.97 -1.79 7.80
CA ILE A 61 4.46 -0.54 7.20
C ILE A 61 3.57 0.64 7.61
N TRP A 62 4.20 1.79 7.64
CA TRP A 62 3.50 3.06 7.83
C TRP A 62 3.37 3.76 6.49
N MET A 63 2.23 4.41 6.28
CA MET A 63 1.97 5.16 5.06
C MET A 63 1.76 6.62 5.39
N ILE A 64 2.36 7.47 4.57
CA ILE A 64 2.15 8.91 4.61
C ILE A 64 1.49 9.29 3.30
N LEU A 65 0.32 9.93 3.37
CA LEU A 65 -0.40 10.36 2.17
C LEU A 65 -0.23 11.86 1.99
N ASN A 66 0.08 12.29 0.77
CA ASN A 66 0.30 13.70 0.50
C ASN A 66 -0.18 14.03 -0.91
N VAL A 67 -0.68 15.25 -1.12
CA VAL A 67 -1.18 15.65 -2.43
C VAL A 67 -0.08 16.01 -3.42
N GLY A 68 1.16 15.98 -3.00
CA GLY A 68 2.26 16.28 -3.89
C GLY A 68 2.45 17.76 -4.14
N GLY A 69 3.12 18.07 -5.26
CA GLY A 69 3.52 19.42 -5.60
C GLY A 69 5.03 19.61 -5.48
N GLY A 70 5.45 20.82 -5.39
CA GLY A 70 6.87 21.15 -5.27
C GLY A 70 7.40 21.89 -6.50
N PRO A 71 8.70 22.22 -6.58
CA PRO A 71 9.74 21.90 -5.57
C PRO A 71 9.56 22.60 -4.23
N THR A 72 10.26 22.11 -3.24
CA THR A 72 10.28 22.70 -1.88
C THR A 72 11.72 22.96 -1.46
N PRO A 73 11.95 23.76 -0.39
CA PRO A 73 13.33 24.06 0.02
C PRO A 73 14.18 22.84 0.37
N ASP A 74 13.55 21.76 0.87
CA ASP A 74 14.26 20.53 1.23
C ASP A 74 14.40 19.53 0.08
N LYS A 75 13.76 19.78 -1.06
CA LYS A 75 13.94 19.02 -2.32
C LYS A 75 13.72 19.95 -3.50
N PRO A 76 14.69 20.85 -3.75
CA PRO A 76 14.51 22.00 -4.63
C PRO A 76 14.38 21.68 -6.11
N THR A 77 14.65 20.46 -6.53
CA THR A 77 14.57 20.05 -7.94
C THR A 77 13.52 18.96 -8.18
N VAL A 78 12.73 18.61 -7.17
CA VAL A 78 11.82 17.47 -7.24
C VAL A 78 10.37 17.95 -7.17
N THR A 79 9.56 17.49 -8.10
CA THR A 79 8.10 17.63 -8.06
C THR A 79 7.49 16.26 -7.83
N LEU A 80 6.57 16.18 -6.87
CA LEU A 80 5.81 14.96 -6.58
C LEU A 80 4.46 15.05 -7.28
N SER A 81 4.09 14.00 -7.98
CA SER A 81 2.83 13.94 -8.71
C SER A 81 2.25 12.53 -8.65
N VAL A 82 0.93 12.43 -8.88
CA VAL A 82 0.29 11.13 -9.06
C VAL A 82 0.89 10.43 -10.29
N PRO A 83 0.88 9.09 -10.33
CA PRO A 83 1.52 8.36 -11.40
C PRO A 83 0.70 8.40 -12.69
N ASP A 84 1.39 8.14 -13.81
CA ASP A 84 0.73 7.63 -15.01
C ASP A 84 0.43 6.16 -14.72
N PRO A 85 -0.85 5.74 -14.72
CA PRO A 85 -1.20 4.39 -14.27
C PRO A 85 -0.62 3.25 -15.13
N ASN A 86 -0.13 3.55 -16.32
CA ASN A 86 0.48 2.56 -17.20
C ASN A 86 2.01 2.63 -17.22
N HIS A 87 2.61 3.55 -16.44
CA HIS A 87 4.07 3.75 -16.43
C HIS A 87 4.55 3.87 -14.98
N ILE A 88 4.41 2.78 -14.23
CA ILE A 88 4.75 2.70 -12.81
C ILE A 88 6.16 2.18 -12.67
N ASN A 89 6.98 2.83 -11.85
CA ASN A 89 8.37 2.44 -11.62
C ASN A 89 8.66 1.88 -10.23
N SER A 90 7.69 1.93 -9.34
CA SER A 90 7.79 1.29 -8.01
C SER A 90 6.39 1.00 -7.50
N PHE A 91 6.29 0.01 -6.64
CA PHE A 91 4.99 -0.35 -6.08
C PHE A 91 5.16 -1.13 -4.78
N MET A 92 4.10 -1.15 -3.97
CA MET A 92 4.05 -2.00 -2.79
C MET A 92 3.82 -3.44 -3.20
N ASN A 93 4.46 -4.36 -2.50
CA ASN A 93 4.32 -5.79 -2.70
C ASN A 93 3.77 -6.40 -1.42
N PHE A 94 2.52 -6.86 -1.47
CA PHE A 94 1.87 -7.50 -0.34
C PHE A 94 2.15 -9.00 -0.40
N ARG A 95 2.89 -9.51 0.60
CA ARG A 95 3.14 -10.96 0.71
C ARG A 95 2.07 -11.53 1.63
N VAL A 96 1.29 -12.47 1.12
CA VAL A 96 0.11 -12.99 1.82
C VAL A 96 0.19 -14.52 1.97
N ALA A 97 -0.47 -15.01 2.99
CA ALA A 97 -0.52 -16.44 3.26
C ALA A 97 -1.55 -17.16 2.38
N ASP A 98 -2.63 -16.47 2.02
CA ASP A 98 -3.74 -17.07 1.25
C ASP A 98 -4.26 -16.03 0.25
N ILE A 99 -3.72 -16.06 -0.96
CA ILE A 99 -4.03 -15.08 -1.99
C ILE A 99 -5.48 -15.20 -2.49
N GLN A 100 -6.02 -16.42 -2.56
CA GLN A 100 -7.40 -16.58 -3.01
C GLN A 100 -8.39 -15.96 -2.04
N ALA A 101 -8.15 -16.12 -0.75
CA ALA A 101 -8.99 -15.50 0.28
C ALA A 101 -8.84 -13.99 0.27
N CYS A 102 -7.62 -13.47 0.11
CA CYS A 102 -7.37 -12.04 -0.01
C CYS A 102 -8.05 -11.46 -1.24
N TYR A 103 -7.94 -12.14 -2.38
CA TYR A 103 -8.58 -11.72 -3.62
C TYR A 103 -10.09 -11.55 -3.44
N LYS A 104 -10.75 -12.56 -2.89
CA LYS A 104 -12.21 -12.52 -2.67
C LYS A 104 -12.59 -11.40 -1.70
N LEU A 105 -11.89 -11.30 -0.59
CA LEU A 105 -12.20 -10.32 0.45
C LEU A 105 -12.02 -8.89 -0.06
N TRP A 106 -10.86 -8.60 -0.64
CA TRP A 106 -10.55 -7.24 -1.08
C TRP A 106 -11.40 -6.82 -2.27
N LYS A 107 -11.68 -7.75 -3.18
CA LYS A 107 -12.60 -7.50 -4.29
C LYS A 107 -13.99 -7.14 -3.77
N SER A 108 -14.48 -7.85 -2.74
CA SER A 108 -15.77 -7.55 -2.12
C SER A 108 -15.81 -6.17 -1.48
N ARG A 109 -14.64 -5.64 -1.10
CA ARG A 109 -14.52 -4.32 -0.48
C ARG A 109 -14.25 -3.20 -1.49
N GLY A 110 -14.20 -3.52 -2.79
CA GLY A 110 -14.08 -2.53 -3.84
C GLY A 110 -12.71 -2.44 -4.51
N ALA A 111 -11.77 -3.32 -4.20
CA ALA A 111 -10.47 -3.33 -4.89
C ALA A 111 -10.64 -3.66 -6.37
N GLN A 112 -9.94 -2.91 -7.22
CA GLN A 112 -9.91 -3.14 -8.66
C GLN A 112 -8.67 -3.97 -9.00
N PHE A 113 -8.89 -5.25 -9.29
CA PHE A 113 -7.82 -6.14 -9.70
C PHE A 113 -7.58 -6.04 -11.20
N ILE A 114 -6.31 -5.99 -11.60
CA ILE A 114 -5.93 -6.00 -13.01
C ILE A 114 -6.21 -7.39 -13.61
N THR A 115 -5.86 -8.43 -12.85
CA THR A 115 -6.18 -9.82 -13.19
C THR A 115 -6.55 -10.58 -11.92
N GLU A 116 -7.17 -11.74 -12.10
CA GLU A 116 -7.28 -12.71 -11.01
C GLU A 116 -5.90 -13.30 -10.68
N PRO A 117 -5.74 -13.99 -9.54
CA PRO A 117 -4.46 -14.60 -9.20
C PRO A 117 -4.02 -15.62 -10.25
N ILE A 118 -2.77 -15.51 -10.70
CA ILE A 118 -2.18 -16.39 -11.70
C ILE A 118 -0.83 -16.92 -11.20
N PRO A 119 -0.49 -18.18 -11.50
CA PRO A 119 0.82 -18.75 -11.18
C PRO A 119 1.93 -18.10 -12.01
N LYS A 120 3.04 -17.78 -11.34
CA LYS A 120 4.20 -17.21 -12.01
C LYS A 120 5.46 -17.38 -11.16
N TYR A 121 6.48 -18.04 -11.72
CA TYR A 121 7.81 -18.16 -11.12
C TYR A 121 7.81 -18.59 -9.64
N GLY A 122 7.16 -19.71 -9.33
CA GLY A 122 7.17 -20.24 -7.96
C GLY A 122 6.28 -19.49 -6.98
N GLU A 123 5.36 -18.68 -7.48
CA GLU A 123 4.37 -18.03 -6.67
C GLU A 123 3.07 -17.83 -7.42
N THR A 124 2.04 -17.43 -6.73
CA THR A 124 0.78 -16.98 -7.32
C THR A 124 0.66 -15.50 -7.05
N ARG A 125 0.33 -14.69 -8.07
CA ARG A 125 0.30 -13.24 -7.91
C ARG A 125 -0.83 -12.60 -8.69
N CYS A 126 -1.23 -11.43 -8.23
CA CYS A 126 -2.13 -10.53 -8.93
C CYS A 126 -1.78 -9.10 -8.58
N TYR A 127 -2.40 -8.16 -9.27
CA TYR A 127 -2.15 -6.74 -9.06
C TYR A 127 -3.46 -6.00 -8.87
N ILE A 128 -3.42 -4.99 -8.00
CA ILE A 128 -4.55 -4.11 -7.70
C ILE A 128 -4.16 -2.71 -8.14
N ARG A 129 -5.14 -1.94 -8.64
CA ARG A 129 -5.00 -0.50 -8.83
C ARG A 129 -5.65 0.22 -7.66
N ASP A 130 -4.93 1.17 -7.09
CA ASP A 130 -5.52 2.04 -6.08
C ASP A 130 -6.24 3.22 -6.75
N PRO A 131 -6.87 4.14 -5.98
CA PRO A 131 -7.66 5.22 -6.59
C PRO A 131 -6.88 6.15 -7.52
N ASP A 132 -5.57 6.29 -7.34
CA ASP A 132 -4.73 7.12 -8.20
C ASP A 132 -4.08 6.34 -9.34
N GLY A 133 -4.28 5.03 -9.39
CA GLY A 133 -3.69 4.19 -10.40
C GLY A 133 -2.36 3.55 -10.00
N TYR A 134 -1.91 3.72 -8.76
CA TYR A 134 -0.77 2.94 -8.27
C TYR A 134 -1.12 1.47 -8.30
N ILE A 135 -0.15 0.65 -8.69
CA ILE A 135 -0.34 -0.79 -8.61
C ILE A 135 0.18 -1.31 -7.27
N ILE A 136 -0.45 -2.37 -6.80
CA ILE A 136 -0.05 -3.11 -5.62
C ILE A 136 0.05 -4.57 -6.04
N GLU A 137 1.22 -5.17 -5.90
CA GLU A 137 1.37 -6.59 -6.15
C GLU A 137 0.91 -7.37 -4.93
N VAL A 138 0.13 -8.42 -5.16
CA VAL A 138 -0.23 -9.38 -4.11
C VAL A 138 0.35 -10.71 -4.52
N GLY A 139 1.16 -11.30 -3.67
CA GLY A 139 1.85 -12.53 -3.98
C GLY A 139 1.84 -13.52 -2.83
N GLN A 140 1.66 -14.79 -3.19
CA GLN A 140 1.78 -15.91 -2.27
C GLN A 140 2.84 -16.84 -2.80
N SER A 141 3.89 -17.05 -2.01
CA SER A 141 4.96 -17.99 -2.38
C SER A 141 4.47 -19.43 -2.27
N THR A 142 4.95 -20.29 -3.13
CA THR A 142 4.69 -21.73 -3.03
C THR A 142 5.42 -22.30 -1.81
N PRO A 143 4.92 -23.42 -1.22
CA PRO A 143 5.55 -23.98 -0.01
C PRO A 143 7.02 -24.36 -0.17
N ASP A 144 7.45 -24.68 -1.39
CA ASP A 144 8.82 -25.07 -1.69
C ASP A 144 9.72 -23.90 -2.10
N PHE A 145 9.18 -22.67 -2.13
CA PHE A 145 9.99 -21.51 -2.43
C PHE A 145 10.97 -21.21 -1.30
N LYS A 146 12.23 -20.99 -1.65
CA LYS A 146 13.29 -20.72 -0.68
C LYS A 146 14.05 -19.46 -1.09
N TYR A 147 14.34 -18.65 -0.08
CA TYR A 147 15.16 -17.46 -0.27
C TYR A 147 16.63 -17.88 -0.25
N GLY A 148 17.32 -17.55 -1.24
CA GLY A 148 18.74 -17.61 -1.45
C GLY A 148 19.62 -18.54 -0.86
#